data_4ecfa7df8e02de7a469b71d9fa084c2c
#
_entry.id   4ecfa7df8e02de7a469b71d9fa084c2c
#
_cell.length_a   1.000
_cell.length_b   1.000
_cell.length_c   1.000
_cell.angle_alpha   90.00
_cell.angle_beta   90.00
_cell.angle_gamma   90.00
#
_symmetry.space_group_name_H-M   'P 1'
#
loop_
_entity.id
_entity.type
_entity.pdbx_description
1 polymer ?
#
loop_
_entity_poly.entity_id
_entity_poly.type
_entity_poly.pdbx_seq_one_letter_code
_entity_poly.pdbx_strand_id
1 'polypeptide(L)'
;MGIYVNPTGRSFELAINSEIFVDKSGLIKETNKCINTLQRYMCVSRPRRFGKSMAMDMLSAYYGRKTDAENLFKGLKISHDESYDRHINKYDVLKINMQDFLSVTHSVDDMLKMLCEYITDDFSIECKDIIFRDKSNIVRVMQDVFMSTGRPFVILIDEWDCLFREFTQDKEAQKKYLDFLRGWLKDKDYIALAYMTGILPIKKYGSHSALNMFTEYSMINPREMAEFFGFTEDE
;
A
#
# COMPACT_ATOMS: atom_id res chain seq x y z
N MET A 1 -17.97 -0.14 2.91
CA MET A 1 -16.79 0.36 2.18
C MET A 1 -16.25 1.56 2.90
N GLY A 2 -14.98 1.55 3.24
CA GLY A 2 -14.29 2.67 3.84
C GLY A 2 -13.57 3.53 2.80
N ILE A 3 -13.00 4.63 3.25
CA ILE A 3 -12.13 5.49 2.44
C ILE A 3 -10.75 4.82 2.30
N TYR A 4 -10.25 4.28 3.40
CA TYR A 4 -8.92 3.65 3.50
C TYR A 4 -9.01 2.13 3.50
N VAL A 5 -10.06 1.56 4.11
CA VAL A 5 -10.27 0.12 4.23
C VAL A 5 -11.22 -0.36 3.14
N ASN A 6 -10.76 -1.28 2.32
CA ASN A 6 -11.49 -1.82 1.17
C ASN A 6 -12.10 -0.72 0.28
N PRO A 7 -11.29 0.24 -0.22
CA PRO A 7 -11.79 1.30 -1.08
C PRO A 7 -12.39 0.71 -2.36
N THR A 8 -13.22 1.49 -3.03
CA THR A 8 -13.78 1.10 -4.33
C THR A 8 -12.69 1.04 -5.39
N GLY A 9 -12.86 0.21 -6.42
CA GLY A 9 -11.97 0.18 -7.58
C GLY A 9 -12.14 1.37 -8.55
N ARG A 10 -12.92 2.40 -8.17
CA ARG A 10 -13.30 3.52 -9.05
C ARG A 10 -12.11 4.30 -9.62
N SER A 11 -11.06 4.53 -8.84
CA SER A 11 -9.88 5.25 -9.36
C SER A 11 -9.21 4.50 -10.50
N PHE A 12 -9.11 3.18 -10.39
CA PHE A 12 -8.57 2.34 -11.45
C PHE A 12 -9.54 2.23 -12.64
N GLU A 13 -10.84 2.14 -12.40
CA GLU A 13 -11.86 2.18 -13.45
C GLU A 13 -11.77 3.46 -14.28
N LEU A 14 -11.61 4.63 -13.64
CA LEU A 14 -11.41 5.90 -14.34
C LEU A 14 -10.12 5.89 -15.18
N ALA A 15 -9.04 5.26 -14.67
CA ALA A 15 -7.79 5.15 -15.41
C ALA A 15 -7.95 4.27 -16.67
N ILE A 16 -8.61 3.12 -16.57
CA ILE A 16 -8.87 2.23 -17.71
C ILE A 16 -9.71 2.93 -18.78
N ASN A 17 -10.70 3.72 -18.38
CA ASN A 17 -11.60 4.44 -19.29
C ASN A 17 -11.01 5.74 -19.86
N SER A 18 -9.77 6.07 -19.51
CA SER A 18 -9.08 7.26 -20.02
C SER A 18 -8.67 7.08 -21.48
N GLU A 19 -8.61 8.17 -22.23
CA GLU A 19 -8.17 8.19 -23.65
C GLU A 19 -6.80 7.53 -23.85
N ILE A 20 -5.90 7.73 -22.88
CA ILE A 20 -4.58 7.09 -22.86
C ILE A 20 -4.51 6.19 -21.63
N PHE A 21 -4.50 4.90 -21.85
CA PHE A 21 -4.26 3.89 -20.83
C PHE A 21 -3.22 2.88 -21.32
N VAL A 22 -2.13 2.76 -20.57
CA VAL A 22 -1.10 1.74 -20.82
C VAL A 22 -1.23 0.65 -19.79
N ASP A 23 -1.46 -0.57 -20.25
CA ASP A 23 -1.65 -1.74 -19.38
C ASP A 23 -0.34 -2.17 -18.70
N LYS A 24 -0.22 -1.81 -17.44
CA LYS A 24 0.86 -2.21 -16.52
C LYS A 24 0.43 -3.33 -15.54
N SER A 25 -0.67 -4.03 -15.83
CA SER A 25 -1.21 -5.07 -14.93
C SER A 25 -0.28 -6.26 -14.72
N GLY A 26 0.78 -6.40 -15.51
CA GLY A 26 1.88 -7.32 -15.25
C GLY A 26 2.56 -7.12 -13.89
N LEU A 27 2.49 -5.93 -13.30
CA LEU A 27 2.95 -5.67 -11.93
C LEU A 27 2.27 -6.61 -10.90
N ILE A 28 1.01 -6.95 -11.11
CA ILE A 28 0.25 -7.85 -10.23
C ILE A 28 0.88 -9.25 -10.20
N LYS A 29 1.40 -9.73 -11.31
CA LYS A 29 2.14 -11.00 -11.37
C LYS A 29 3.34 -10.97 -10.42
N GLU A 30 4.10 -9.88 -10.41
CA GLU A 30 5.26 -9.75 -9.53
C GLU A 30 4.87 -9.65 -8.05
N THR A 31 3.79 -8.92 -7.74
CA THR A 31 3.28 -8.86 -6.36
C THR A 31 2.65 -10.18 -5.92
N ASN A 32 2.02 -10.94 -6.83
CA ASN A 32 1.47 -12.29 -6.56
C ASN A 32 2.56 -13.30 -6.18
N LYS A 33 3.79 -13.17 -6.70
CA LYS A 33 4.93 -14.01 -6.29
C LYS A 33 5.37 -13.74 -4.85
N CYS A 34 5.16 -12.52 -4.37
CA CYS A 34 5.62 -12.07 -3.05
C CYS A 34 4.57 -12.23 -1.95
N ILE A 35 3.28 -12.19 -2.29
CA ILE A 35 2.18 -12.21 -1.33
C ILE A 35 2.21 -13.50 -0.48
N ASN A 36 2.00 -13.38 0.84
CA ASN A 36 2.08 -14.47 1.82
C ASN A 36 3.45 -15.18 1.87
N THR A 37 4.54 -14.51 1.45
CA THR A 37 5.92 -15.02 1.54
C THR A 37 6.78 -14.10 2.41
N LEU A 38 8.05 -14.47 2.63
CA LEU A 38 9.00 -13.59 3.31
C LEU A 38 9.36 -12.34 2.49
N GLN A 39 9.12 -12.36 1.16
CA GLN A 39 9.34 -11.24 0.25
C GLN A 39 8.15 -10.27 0.16
N ARG A 40 7.14 -10.44 1.01
CA ARG A 40 5.91 -9.63 1.03
C ARG A 40 6.08 -8.12 1.28
N TYR A 41 7.28 -7.66 1.58
CA TYR A 41 7.57 -6.25 1.83
C TYR A 41 8.27 -5.63 0.62
N MET A 42 7.55 -4.81 -0.14
CA MET A 42 8.02 -4.22 -1.39
C MET A 42 7.98 -2.70 -1.31
N CYS A 43 9.04 -2.02 -1.71
CA CYS A 43 9.08 -0.56 -1.81
C CYS A 43 9.58 -0.11 -3.18
N VAL A 44 8.77 0.68 -3.87
CA VAL A 44 9.09 1.21 -5.20
C VAL A 44 9.37 2.70 -5.11
N SER A 45 10.61 3.09 -5.41
CA SER A 45 11.04 4.49 -5.45
C SER A 45 11.16 4.96 -6.90
N ARG A 46 10.30 5.91 -7.30
CA ARG A 46 10.26 6.51 -8.64
C ARG A 46 10.00 8.01 -8.55
N PRO A 47 10.47 8.81 -9.51
CA PRO A 47 10.12 10.22 -9.62
C PRO A 47 8.60 10.44 -9.67
N ARG A 48 8.20 11.70 -9.52
CA ARG A 48 6.80 12.08 -9.75
C ARG A 48 6.39 11.78 -11.19
N ARG A 49 5.10 11.48 -11.41
CA ARG A 49 4.49 11.20 -12.74
C ARG A 49 4.92 9.86 -13.38
N PHE A 50 5.49 8.94 -12.61
CA PHE A 50 5.85 7.60 -13.07
C PHE A 50 4.75 6.54 -12.80
N GLY A 51 3.50 6.94 -12.55
CA GLY A 51 2.38 6.01 -12.41
C GLY A 51 2.29 5.29 -11.06
N LYS A 52 3.03 5.72 -10.00
CA LYS A 52 3.02 5.06 -8.68
C LYS A 52 1.63 4.94 -8.07
N SER A 53 0.87 6.04 -8.02
CA SER A 53 -0.48 6.06 -7.44
C SER A 53 -1.46 5.22 -8.28
N MET A 54 -1.33 5.24 -9.62
CA MET A 54 -2.12 4.39 -10.52
C MET A 54 -1.82 2.90 -10.26
N ALA A 55 -0.56 2.54 -10.06
CA ALA A 55 -0.20 1.17 -9.68
C ALA A 55 -0.86 0.74 -8.36
N MET A 56 -0.93 1.64 -7.37
CA MET A 56 -1.62 1.35 -6.11
C MET A 56 -3.13 1.25 -6.27
N ASP A 57 -3.74 2.09 -7.12
CA ASP A 57 -5.17 1.98 -7.47
C ASP A 57 -5.48 0.62 -8.10
N MET A 58 -4.63 0.19 -9.03
CA MET A 58 -4.71 -1.10 -9.69
C MET A 58 -4.58 -2.27 -8.68
N LEU A 59 -3.54 -2.26 -7.84
CA LEU A 59 -3.35 -3.30 -6.82
C LEU A 59 -4.52 -3.35 -5.83
N SER A 60 -5.02 -2.18 -5.41
CA SER A 60 -6.19 -2.08 -4.53
C SER A 60 -7.43 -2.67 -5.18
N ALA A 61 -7.68 -2.37 -6.45
CA ALA A 61 -8.81 -2.91 -7.20
C ALA A 61 -8.72 -4.42 -7.39
N TYR A 62 -7.53 -4.96 -7.64
CA TYR A 62 -7.33 -6.39 -7.87
C TYR A 62 -7.47 -7.22 -6.59
N TYR A 63 -6.79 -6.81 -5.52
CA TYR A 63 -6.79 -7.58 -4.27
C TYR A 63 -8.06 -7.41 -3.45
N GLY A 64 -8.72 -6.25 -3.56
CA GLY A 64 -9.83 -5.84 -2.72
C GLY A 64 -11.08 -6.69 -2.91
N ARG A 65 -11.54 -7.36 -1.85
CA ARG A 65 -12.70 -8.27 -1.88
C ARG A 65 -14.05 -7.62 -2.19
N LYS A 66 -14.11 -6.30 -2.23
CA LYS A 66 -15.35 -5.53 -2.47
C LYS A 66 -15.38 -4.80 -3.81
N THR A 67 -14.40 -5.03 -4.66
CA THR A 67 -14.36 -4.49 -6.01
C THR A 67 -14.93 -5.49 -7.02
N ASP A 68 -15.42 -5.02 -8.14
CA ASP A 68 -15.76 -5.85 -9.28
C ASP A 68 -14.51 -6.05 -10.16
N ALA A 69 -13.51 -6.73 -9.56
CA ALA A 69 -12.21 -6.87 -10.20
C ALA A 69 -12.27 -7.74 -11.46
N GLU A 70 -13.14 -8.75 -11.51
CA GLU A 70 -13.28 -9.61 -12.70
C GLU A 70 -13.61 -8.79 -13.95
N ASN A 71 -14.54 -7.82 -13.85
CA ASN A 71 -14.87 -6.93 -14.96
C ASN A 71 -13.77 -5.91 -15.25
N LEU A 72 -13.15 -5.33 -14.21
CA LEU A 72 -12.08 -4.33 -14.36
C LEU A 72 -10.84 -4.88 -15.04
N PHE A 73 -10.47 -6.12 -14.75
CA PHE A 73 -9.23 -6.73 -15.26
C PHE A 73 -9.46 -7.61 -16.51
N LYS A 74 -10.70 -7.75 -16.96
CA LYS A 74 -11.01 -8.53 -18.15
C LYS A 74 -10.28 -7.99 -19.40
N GLY A 75 -9.45 -8.84 -19.98
CA GLY A 75 -8.69 -8.51 -21.18
C GLY A 75 -7.36 -7.76 -20.90
N LEU A 76 -7.05 -7.43 -19.66
CA LEU A 76 -5.72 -6.92 -19.28
C LEU A 76 -4.70 -8.06 -19.23
N LYS A 77 -3.41 -7.74 -19.35
CA LYS A 77 -2.29 -8.72 -19.39
C LYS A 77 -2.35 -9.72 -18.24
N ILE A 78 -2.69 -9.27 -17.04
CA ILE A 78 -2.77 -10.13 -15.85
C ILE A 78 -3.87 -11.19 -15.93
N SER A 79 -4.95 -10.96 -16.66
CA SER A 79 -6.06 -11.92 -16.78
C SER A 79 -5.66 -13.23 -17.48
N HIS A 80 -4.52 -13.25 -18.16
CA HIS A 80 -3.95 -14.42 -18.81
C HIS A 80 -2.86 -15.12 -17.96
N ASP A 81 -2.54 -14.59 -16.76
CA ASP A 81 -1.53 -15.19 -15.89
C ASP A 81 -2.15 -16.27 -14.98
N GLU A 82 -1.44 -17.37 -14.79
CA GLU A 82 -1.87 -18.50 -13.95
C GLU A 82 -2.14 -18.14 -12.49
N SER A 83 -1.56 -17.04 -11.99
CA SER A 83 -1.76 -16.57 -10.64
C SER A 83 -3.02 -15.72 -10.47
N TYR A 84 -3.69 -15.32 -11.57
CA TYR A 84 -4.80 -14.39 -11.57
C TYR A 84 -5.92 -14.78 -10.61
N ASP A 85 -6.51 -15.97 -10.81
CA ASP A 85 -7.65 -16.45 -10.02
C ASP A 85 -7.30 -16.75 -8.56
N ARG A 86 -6.00 -16.92 -8.28
CA ARG A 86 -5.53 -17.27 -6.94
C ARG A 86 -5.69 -16.13 -5.94
N HIS A 87 -5.56 -14.88 -6.39
CA HIS A 87 -5.45 -13.73 -5.50
C HIS A 87 -6.50 -12.65 -5.75
N ILE A 88 -7.22 -12.67 -6.87
CA ILE A 88 -8.24 -11.67 -7.18
C ILE A 88 -9.36 -11.67 -6.13
N ASN A 89 -9.70 -10.49 -5.61
CA ASN A 89 -10.77 -10.26 -4.61
C ASN A 89 -10.64 -11.11 -3.31
N LYS A 90 -9.43 -11.45 -2.88
CA LYS A 90 -9.23 -12.36 -1.73
C LYS A 90 -8.86 -11.67 -0.42
N TYR A 91 -8.51 -10.37 -0.44
CA TYR A 91 -7.90 -9.70 0.71
C TYR A 91 -8.73 -8.51 1.20
N ASP A 92 -8.56 -8.19 2.48
CA ASP A 92 -8.88 -6.86 2.96
C ASP A 92 -7.73 -5.92 2.61
N VAL A 93 -8.02 -4.83 1.89
CA VAL A 93 -7.02 -3.85 1.44
C VAL A 93 -7.07 -2.62 2.32
N LEU A 94 -5.91 -2.19 2.79
CA LEU A 94 -5.72 -0.88 3.42
C LEU A 94 -4.87 -0.02 2.49
N LYS A 95 -5.45 1.06 1.95
CA LYS A 95 -4.78 1.97 1.02
C LYS A 95 -4.70 3.36 1.61
N ILE A 96 -3.49 3.89 1.74
CA ILE A 96 -3.19 5.16 2.41
C ILE A 96 -2.24 5.99 1.56
N ASN A 97 -2.50 7.29 1.48
CA ASN A 97 -1.53 8.29 1.06
C ASN A 97 -1.05 9.07 2.30
N MET A 98 0.22 8.93 2.66
CA MET A 98 0.77 9.57 3.87
C MET A 98 0.81 11.09 3.76
N GLN A 99 0.93 11.63 2.55
CA GLN A 99 0.93 13.08 2.29
C GLN A 99 -0.41 13.72 2.69
N ASP A 100 -1.53 13.01 2.54
CA ASP A 100 -2.86 13.54 2.87
C ASP A 100 -2.97 13.86 4.36
N PHE A 101 -2.40 13.00 5.22
CA PHE A 101 -2.37 13.21 6.66
C PHE A 101 -1.37 14.31 7.06
N LEU A 102 -0.19 14.30 6.45
CA LEU A 102 0.85 15.28 6.74
C LEU A 102 0.39 16.70 6.40
N SER A 103 -0.34 16.88 5.30
CA SER A 103 -0.76 18.19 4.81
C SER A 103 -1.75 18.93 5.71
N VAL A 104 -2.48 18.21 6.57
CA VAL A 104 -3.54 18.75 7.44
C VAL A 104 -3.16 18.73 8.93
N THR A 105 -1.93 18.32 9.27
CA THR A 105 -1.43 18.25 10.64
C THR A 105 -0.17 19.10 10.82
N HIS A 106 0.16 19.45 12.07
CA HIS A 106 1.30 20.32 12.37
C HIS A 106 2.48 19.57 13.01
N SER A 107 2.28 18.30 13.37
CA SER A 107 3.31 17.45 13.96
C SER A 107 3.18 16.01 13.50
N VAL A 108 4.26 15.23 13.64
CA VAL A 108 4.22 13.79 13.35
C VAL A 108 3.28 13.06 14.31
N ASP A 109 3.16 13.53 15.55
CA ASP A 109 2.25 12.94 16.53
C ASP A 109 0.79 13.07 16.12
N ASP A 110 0.39 14.28 15.72
CA ASP A 110 -0.96 14.53 15.24
C ASP A 110 -1.25 13.75 13.97
N MET A 111 -0.28 13.67 13.05
CA MET A 111 -0.39 12.87 11.83
C MET A 111 -0.64 11.39 12.12
N LEU A 112 0.17 10.79 12.99
CA LEU A 112 0.04 9.37 13.33
C LEU A 112 -1.24 9.09 14.12
N LYS A 113 -1.65 10.00 15.01
CA LYS A 113 -2.90 9.91 15.74
C LYS A 113 -4.10 9.95 14.80
N MET A 114 -4.15 10.93 13.90
CA MET A 114 -5.22 11.06 12.89
C MET A 114 -5.29 9.84 11.98
N LEU A 115 -4.15 9.34 11.52
CA LEU A 115 -4.07 8.12 10.72
C LEU A 115 -4.70 6.93 11.46
N CYS A 116 -4.33 6.72 12.73
CA CYS A 116 -4.89 5.63 13.55
C CYS A 116 -6.40 5.79 13.74
N GLU A 117 -6.88 6.99 14.03
CA GLU A 117 -8.30 7.28 14.22
C GLU A 117 -9.11 6.99 12.96
N TYR A 118 -8.71 7.53 11.81
CA TYR A 118 -9.44 7.38 10.54
C TYR A 118 -9.50 5.92 10.06
N ILE A 119 -8.40 5.20 10.17
CA ILE A 119 -8.38 3.77 9.82
C ILE A 119 -9.25 2.96 10.79
N THR A 120 -9.22 3.29 12.07
CA THR A 120 -10.04 2.60 13.09
C THR A 120 -11.53 2.86 12.88
N ASP A 121 -11.90 4.07 12.49
CA ASP A 121 -13.28 4.42 12.16
C ASP A 121 -13.76 3.63 10.92
N ASP A 122 -12.95 3.55 9.87
CA ASP A 122 -13.27 2.72 8.70
C ASP A 122 -13.46 1.25 9.10
N PHE A 123 -12.57 0.68 9.93
CA PHE A 123 -12.74 -0.68 10.44
C PHE A 123 -13.99 -0.84 11.28
N SER A 124 -14.35 0.16 12.08
CA SER A 124 -15.56 0.11 12.91
C SER A 124 -16.84 0.08 12.06
N ILE A 125 -16.80 0.71 10.87
CA ILE A 125 -17.90 0.68 9.89
C ILE A 125 -17.92 -0.67 9.14
N GLU A 126 -16.74 -1.17 8.75
CA GLU A 126 -16.60 -2.39 7.95
C GLU A 126 -16.85 -3.67 8.75
N CYS A 127 -16.48 -3.67 10.03
CA CYS A 127 -16.43 -4.82 10.91
C CYS A 127 -17.29 -4.58 12.16
N LYS A 128 -18.58 -4.33 11.97
CA LYS A 128 -19.52 -3.93 13.05
C LYS A 128 -19.63 -4.95 14.18
N ASP A 129 -19.38 -6.22 13.90
CA ASP A 129 -19.49 -7.31 14.87
C ASP A 129 -18.18 -7.54 15.64
N ILE A 130 -17.11 -6.80 15.32
CA ILE A 130 -15.82 -6.95 15.99
C ILE A 130 -15.71 -5.95 17.15
N ILE A 131 -15.39 -6.47 18.32
CA ILE A 131 -15.09 -5.66 19.50
C ILE A 131 -13.61 -5.33 19.50
N PHE A 132 -13.28 -4.06 19.28
CA PHE A 132 -11.90 -3.59 19.34
C PHE A 132 -11.47 -3.37 20.79
N ARG A 133 -10.39 -4.05 21.21
CA ARG A 133 -9.86 -3.97 22.57
C ARG A 133 -9.17 -2.65 22.89
N ASP A 134 -8.55 -2.05 21.87
CA ASP A 134 -7.89 -0.75 21.95
C ASP A 134 -7.96 -0.04 20.59
N LYS A 135 -8.88 0.94 20.49
CA LYS A 135 -9.11 1.73 19.29
C LYS A 135 -8.01 2.76 19.01
N SER A 136 -7.18 3.08 19.98
CA SER A 136 -6.09 4.05 19.82
C SER A 136 -4.82 3.44 19.22
N ASN A 137 -4.78 2.11 19.09
CA ASN A 137 -3.63 1.36 18.63
C ASN A 137 -3.97 0.58 17.35
N ILE A 138 -3.51 1.09 16.20
CA ILE A 138 -3.77 0.48 14.89
C ILE A 138 -3.31 -0.98 14.81
N VAL A 139 -2.19 -1.33 15.43
CA VAL A 139 -1.69 -2.70 15.46
C VAL A 139 -2.69 -3.62 16.14
N ARG A 140 -3.27 -3.14 17.25
CA ARG A 140 -4.27 -3.90 18.00
C ARG A 140 -5.57 -4.03 17.22
N VAL A 141 -6.03 -2.96 16.61
CA VAL A 141 -7.22 -2.97 15.73
C VAL A 141 -7.06 -3.99 14.62
N MET A 142 -5.94 -3.98 13.90
CA MET A 142 -5.70 -4.92 12.81
C MET A 142 -5.56 -6.37 13.29
N GLN A 143 -4.96 -6.59 14.47
CA GLN A 143 -4.93 -7.91 15.10
C GLN A 143 -6.34 -8.42 15.43
N ASP A 144 -7.22 -7.57 15.97
CA ASP A 144 -8.58 -7.93 16.33
C ASP A 144 -9.38 -8.31 15.07
N VAL A 145 -9.24 -7.56 13.98
CA VAL A 145 -9.86 -7.90 12.69
C VAL A 145 -9.32 -9.21 12.14
N PHE A 146 -8.01 -9.38 12.11
CA PHE A 146 -7.37 -10.60 11.60
C PHE A 146 -7.78 -11.84 12.40
N MET A 147 -7.76 -11.75 13.73
CA MET A 147 -8.16 -12.86 14.60
C MET A 147 -9.63 -13.25 14.40
N SER A 148 -10.51 -12.28 14.15
CA SER A 148 -11.93 -12.53 13.93
C SER A 148 -12.25 -13.05 12.54
N THR A 149 -11.48 -12.68 11.54
CA THR A 149 -11.81 -12.95 10.12
C THR A 149 -10.92 -14.00 9.48
N GLY A 150 -9.73 -14.26 10.03
CA GLY A 150 -8.68 -15.08 9.42
C GLY A 150 -8.09 -14.52 8.13
N ARG A 151 -8.49 -13.30 7.71
CA ARG A 151 -8.03 -12.69 6.47
C ARG A 151 -6.87 -11.73 6.70
N PRO A 152 -5.71 -11.99 6.10
CA PRO A 152 -4.60 -11.04 6.15
C PRO A 152 -4.82 -9.86 5.20
N PHE A 153 -4.08 -8.77 5.44
CA PHE A 153 -4.21 -7.51 4.73
C PHE A 153 -3.19 -7.36 3.61
N VAL A 154 -3.63 -6.73 2.52
CA VAL A 154 -2.76 -6.04 1.57
C VAL A 154 -2.70 -4.58 1.98
N ILE A 155 -1.53 -4.11 2.43
CA ILE A 155 -1.30 -2.75 2.90
C ILE A 155 -0.56 -1.98 1.82
N LEU A 156 -1.18 -0.91 1.32
CA LEU A 156 -0.68 -0.05 0.25
C LEU A 156 -0.44 1.35 0.83
N ILE A 157 0.84 1.80 0.85
CA ILE A 157 1.23 3.10 1.41
C ILE A 157 1.88 3.96 0.31
N ASP A 158 1.18 4.99 -0.14
CA ASP A 158 1.72 5.99 -1.08
C ASP A 158 2.42 7.13 -0.35
N GLU A 159 3.42 7.73 -1.00
CA GLU A 159 4.19 8.87 -0.50
C GLU A 159 4.79 8.61 0.91
N TRP A 160 5.24 7.35 1.18
CA TRP A 160 5.79 6.97 2.49
C TRP A 160 6.89 7.92 2.98
N ASP A 161 7.58 8.56 2.06
CA ASP A 161 8.73 9.42 2.30
C ASP A 161 8.37 10.92 2.48
N CYS A 162 7.08 11.27 2.53
CA CYS A 162 6.62 12.66 2.62
C CYS A 162 7.25 13.42 3.80
N LEU A 163 7.33 12.79 4.98
CA LEU A 163 7.93 13.39 6.17
C LEU A 163 9.41 13.75 5.97
N PHE A 164 10.16 12.92 5.25
CA PHE A 164 11.59 13.17 4.98
C PHE A 164 11.80 14.30 3.98
N ARG A 165 10.82 14.57 3.14
CA ARG A 165 10.87 15.67 2.17
C ARG A 165 10.49 17.01 2.79
N GLU A 166 9.55 17.01 3.73
CA GLU A 166 9.03 18.22 4.36
C GLU A 166 9.74 18.58 5.67
N PHE A 167 9.98 17.57 6.53
CA PHE A 167 10.66 17.75 7.82
C PHE A 167 12.12 17.28 7.74
N THR A 168 12.89 17.86 6.82
CA THR A 168 14.27 17.42 6.49
C THR A 168 15.24 17.50 7.67
N GLN A 169 15.05 18.48 8.57
CA GLN A 169 15.92 18.74 9.72
C GLN A 169 15.43 18.09 11.02
N ASP A 170 14.19 17.68 11.09
CA ASP A 170 13.59 17.09 12.30
C ASP A 170 13.87 15.58 12.37
N LYS A 171 15.04 15.25 12.91
CA LYS A 171 15.48 13.85 13.06
C LYS A 171 14.66 13.06 14.07
N GLU A 172 14.08 13.74 15.06
CA GLU A 172 13.23 13.10 16.06
C GLU A 172 11.89 12.68 15.44
N ALA A 173 11.23 13.57 14.71
CA ALA A 173 10.03 13.27 13.95
C ALA A 173 10.25 12.14 12.94
N GLN A 174 11.38 12.19 12.19
CA GLN A 174 11.74 11.14 11.23
C GLN A 174 11.91 9.78 11.91
N LYS A 175 12.62 9.74 13.05
CA LYS A 175 12.81 8.51 13.82
C LYS A 175 11.47 7.96 14.33
N LYS A 176 10.65 8.81 14.93
CA LYS A 176 9.32 8.43 15.45
C LYS A 176 8.43 7.82 14.37
N TYR A 177 8.42 8.42 13.20
CA TYR A 177 7.69 7.92 12.04
C TYR A 177 8.20 6.55 11.58
N LEU A 178 9.51 6.36 11.49
CA LEU A 178 10.11 5.06 11.14
C LEU A 178 9.81 3.99 12.19
N ASP A 179 9.88 4.33 13.48
CA ASP A 179 9.57 3.42 14.58
C ASP A 179 8.07 3.01 14.53
N PHE A 180 7.19 3.94 14.19
CA PHE A 180 5.77 3.65 13.95
C PHE A 180 5.59 2.65 12.79
N LEU A 181 6.14 2.93 11.61
CA LEU A 181 6.03 2.03 10.45
C LEU A 181 6.60 0.64 10.76
N ARG A 182 7.74 0.60 11.45
CA ARG A 182 8.33 -0.67 11.88
C ARG A 182 7.42 -1.43 12.83
N GLY A 183 6.89 -0.78 13.86
CA GLY A 183 6.01 -1.40 14.85
C GLY A 183 4.70 -1.91 14.24
N TRP A 184 4.20 -1.19 13.23
CA TRP A 184 2.98 -1.53 12.54
C TRP A 184 3.17 -2.66 11.54
N LEU A 185 4.28 -2.68 10.78
CA LEU A 185 4.43 -3.57 9.64
C LEU A 185 5.33 -4.78 9.92
N LYS A 186 6.40 -4.62 10.70
CA LYS A 186 7.40 -5.68 10.83
C LYS A 186 6.89 -6.88 11.61
N ASP A 187 7.13 -8.08 11.08
CA ASP A 187 6.85 -9.37 11.72
C ASP A 187 5.39 -9.51 12.20
N LYS A 188 4.44 -9.11 11.33
CA LYS A 188 2.99 -9.20 11.61
C LYS A 188 2.34 -10.28 10.77
N ASP A 189 1.63 -11.20 11.43
CA ASP A 189 0.91 -12.29 10.78
C ASP A 189 -0.29 -11.81 9.98
N TYR A 190 -0.83 -10.64 10.31
CA TYR A 190 -1.94 -10.05 9.57
C TYR A 190 -1.55 -9.45 8.22
N ILE A 191 -0.27 -9.45 7.83
CA ILE A 191 0.17 -8.88 6.55
C ILE A 191 0.36 -9.97 5.50
N ALA A 192 -0.43 -9.92 4.44
CA ALA A 192 -0.21 -10.69 3.22
C ALA A 192 0.82 -10.02 2.31
N LEU A 193 0.70 -8.70 2.13
CA LEU A 193 1.59 -7.87 1.33
C LEU A 193 1.64 -6.47 1.93
N ALA A 194 2.83 -5.90 2.08
CA ALA A 194 3.03 -4.48 2.33
C ALA A 194 3.78 -3.87 1.14
N TYR A 195 3.10 -2.99 0.43
CA TYR A 195 3.61 -2.34 -0.76
C TYR A 195 3.67 -0.83 -0.54
N MET A 196 4.85 -0.25 -0.62
CA MET A 196 5.06 1.19 -0.42
C MET A 196 5.57 1.85 -1.68
N THR A 197 5.15 3.10 -1.90
CA THR A 197 5.72 3.93 -2.97
C THR A 197 6.19 5.28 -2.43
N GLY A 198 7.23 5.81 -3.05
CA GLY A 198 7.81 7.11 -2.72
C GLY A 198 8.73 7.63 -3.81
N ILE A 199 9.37 8.77 -3.53
CA ILE A 199 10.40 9.35 -4.39
C ILE A 199 11.78 8.95 -3.87
N LEU A 200 11.94 8.98 -2.54
CA LEU A 200 13.22 8.74 -1.88
C LEU A 200 13.44 7.25 -1.61
N PRO A 201 14.67 6.74 -1.79
CA PRO A 201 15.00 5.38 -1.47
C PRO A 201 15.07 5.16 0.05
N ILE A 202 14.56 4.02 0.53
CA ILE A 202 14.58 3.64 1.96
C ILE A 202 16.00 3.63 2.53
N LYS A 203 16.97 3.10 1.78
CA LYS A 203 18.36 2.95 2.25
C LYS A 203 19.06 4.25 2.60
N LYS A 204 18.59 5.37 2.05
CA LYS A 204 19.18 6.70 2.31
C LYS A 204 18.69 7.31 3.62
N TYR A 205 17.47 7.03 4.03
CA TYR A 205 16.78 7.72 5.11
C TYR A 205 16.38 6.80 6.27
N GLY A 206 16.20 5.51 6.02
CA GLY A 206 16.04 4.55 7.10
C GLY A 206 17.38 4.40 7.85
N SER A 207 17.44 4.79 9.13
CA SER A 207 18.50 4.30 9.99
C SER A 207 18.60 2.80 9.75
N HIS A 208 19.79 2.27 9.54
CA HIS A 208 20.11 0.94 8.98
C HIS A 208 19.27 -0.27 9.43
N SER A 209 18.27 -0.10 10.29
CA SER A 209 17.46 -1.19 10.84
C SER A 209 15.94 -1.02 10.80
N ALA A 210 15.38 0.20 10.65
CA ALA A 210 13.93 0.39 10.88
C ALA A 210 13.04 -0.29 9.83
N LEU A 211 13.36 -0.14 8.55
CA LEU A 211 12.59 -0.70 7.42
C LEU A 211 13.40 -1.71 6.59
N ASN A 212 14.34 -2.43 7.22
CA ASN A 212 15.22 -3.39 6.54
C ASN A 212 14.49 -4.63 5.98
N MET A 213 13.23 -4.84 6.35
CA MET A 213 12.41 -5.91 5.81
C MET A 213 11.95 -5.64 4.38
N PHE A 214 11.96 -4.38 3.90
CA PHE A 214 11.52 -4.05 2.56
C PHE A 214 12.58 -4.35 1.50
N THR A 215 12.17 -5.05 0.44
CA THR A 215 12.91 -5.10 -0.82
C THR A 215 12.67 -3.82 -1.59
N GLU A 216 13.74 -3.11 -1.91
CA GLU A 216 13.68 -1.83 -2.61
C GLU A 216 13.89 -1.99 -4.10
N TYR A 217 13.01 -1.36 -4.89
CA TYR A 217 13.02 -1.26 -6.35
C TYR A 217 13.19 0.20 -6.76
N SER A 218 14.43 0.68 -6.82
CA SER A 218 14.76 2.08 -7.13
C SER A 218 15.01 2.29 -8.63
N MET A 219 15.21 3.55 -9.05
CA MET A 219 15.61 3.86 -10.43
C MET A 219 16.97 3.26 -10.82
N ILE A 220 17.90 3.16 -9.85
CA ILE A 220 19.25 2.60 -10.09
C ILE A 220 19.20 1.07 -10.10
N ASN A 221 18.29 0.46 -9.34
CA ASN A 221 18.11 -0.99 -9.26
C ASN A 221 16.62 -1.35 -9.36
N PRO A 222 16.04 -1.23 -10.55
CA PRO A 222 14.61 -1.45 -10.76
C PRO A 222 14.23 -2.92 -10.78
N ARG A 223 15.19 -3.83 -11.07
CA ARG A 223 14.96 -5.27 -11.25
C ARG A 223 13.75 -5.53 -12.16
N GLU A 224 12.91 -6.50 -11.81
CA GLU A 224 11.68 -6.87 -12.51
C GLU A 224 10.60 -5.78 -12.54
N MET A 225 10.78 -4.69 -11.77
CA MET A 225 9.82 -3.58 -11.71
C MET A 225 10.05 -2.49 -12.76
N ALA A 226 11.07 -2.63 -13.61
CA ALA A 226 11.46 -1.58 -14.56
C ALA A 226 10.32 -1.19 -15.52
N GLU A 227 9.66 -2.18 -16.10
CA GLU A 227 8.66 -2.01 -17.14
C GLU A 227 7.28 -1.51 -16.64
N PHE A 228 7.05 -1.55 -15.33
CA PHE A 228 5.74 -1.21 -14.76
C PHE A 228 5.59 0.26 -14.38
N PHE A 229 6.67 1.04 -14.46
CA PHE A 229 6.68 2.46 -14.07
C PHE A 229 7.26 3.33 -15.17
N GLY A 230 6.55 4.41 -15.51
CA GLY A 230 6.84 5.25 -16.66
C GLY A 230 6.35 4.62 -17.95
N PHE A 231 6.90 5.08 -19.07
CA PHE A 231 6.61 4.59 -20.41
C PHE A 231 7.89 4.04 -21.04
N THR A 232 7.76 3.02 -21.86
CA THR A 232 8.81 2.55 -22.76
C THR A 232 8.73 3.30 -24.08
N GLU A 233 9.75 3.17 -24.93
CA GLU A 233 9.76 3.80 -26.26
C GLU A 233 8.64 3.27 -27.18
N ASP A 234 8.18 2.04 -26.94
CA ASP A 234 7.13 1.40 -27.74
C ASP A 234 5.70 1.73 -27.25
N GLU A 235 5.54 2.32 -26.08
CA GLU A 235 4.27 2.72 -25.47
C GLU A 235 3.93 4.19 -25.76
#